data_c56ed926961ccc5cae0d9b20322f8d90
#
_entry.id   c56ed926961ccc5cae0d9b20322f8d90
#
_cell.length_a   1.000
_cell.length_b   1.000
_cell.length_c   1.000
_cell.angle_alpha   90.00
_cell.angle_beta   90.00
_cell.angle_gamma   90.00
#
_symmetry.space_group_name_H-M   'P 1'
#
loop_
_entity.id
_entity.type
_entity.pdbx_description
1 polymer ?
#
loop_
_entity_poly.entity_id
_entity_poly.type
_entity_poly.pdbx_seq_one_letter_code
_entity_poly.pdbx_strand_id
1 'polypeptide(L)'
;MVDHGRVRVDGDKATRANMKVPKGSLVEVLSKADGDKPLTQPKETIPEPEVLYYDAEIILANKPAGLLSVATDRGELDTMFDRVAKWAWESGRTRTHLVHRLDRETSGCMIFARSAETKDMLQKQFKDRSVERIYHAVVHREPSQESGTINLRILETKDKRVRLVEKGRRGGREAITHWQKEKVGPEHSLIRIKIDTGRRAQIRLHMQHL
;
A
#
# COMPACT_ATOMS: atom_id res chain seq x y z
N MET A 1 -20.24 -13.23 -0.11
CA MET A 1 -19.36 -14.25 0.50
C MET A 1 -20.14 -15.53 0.82
N VAL A 2 -21.23 -15.46 1.55
CA VAL A 2 -22.07 -16.64 1.86
C VAL A 2 -22.64 -17.25 0.58
N ASP A 3 -23.17 -16.44 -0.34
CA ASP A 3 -23.76 -16.90 -1.62
C ASP A 3 -22.77 -17.64 -2.53
N HIS A 4 -21.47 -17.48 -2.29
CA HIS A 4 -20.42 -18.19 -3.03
C HIS A 4 -19.85 -19.39 -2.24
N GLY A 5 -20.49 -19.77 -1.14
CA GLY A 5 -20.07 -20.91 -0.31
C GLY A 5 -18.72 -20.73 0.39
N ARG A 6 -18.30 -19.49 0.62
CA ARG A 6 -17.00 -19.11 1.18
C ARG A 6 -17.00 -18.91 2.69
N VAL A 7 -18.11 -19.15 3.34
CA VAL A 7 -18.23 -19.05 4.81
C VAL A 7 -18.61 -20.39 5.36
N ARG A 8 -17.86 -20.86 6.37
CA ARG A 8 -18.16 -22.06 7.16
C ARG A 8 -18.42 -21.67 8.62
N VAL A 9 -19.28 -22.41 9.28
CA VAL A 9 -19.52 -22.30 10.72
C VAL A 9 -19.34 -23.70 11.30
N ASP A 10 -18.40 -23.84 12.21
CA ASP A 10 -18.00 -25.13 12.81
C ASP A 10 -17.67 -26.22 11.76
N GLY A 11 -17.06 -25.81 10.63
CA GLY A 11 -16.70 -26.68 9.51
C GLY A 11 -17.80 -26.84 8.45
N ASP A 12 -19.05 -26.50 8.74
CA ASP A 12 -20.16 -26.62 7.81
C ASP A 12 -20.35 -25.36 6.97
N LYS A 13 -20.73 -25.56 5.70
CA LYS A 13 -20.96 -24.45 4.77
C LYS A 13 -22.18 -23.61 5.19
N ALA A 14 -21.97 -22.31 5.42
CA ALA A 14 -23.07 -21.41 5.69
C ALA A 14 -23.97 -21.27 4.45
N THR A 15 -25.26 -21.52 4.63
CA THR A 15 -26.25 -21.54 3.53
C THR A 15 -26.99 -20.21 3.35
N ARG A 16 -26.97 -19.35 4.36
CA ARG A 16 -27.66 -18.05 4.36
C ARG A 16 -26.88 -16.98 5.09
N ALA A 17 -26.89 -15.75 4.58
CA ALA A 17 -26.19 -14.61 5.19
C ALA A 17 -26.75 -14.20 6.57
N ASN A 18 -28.01 -14.51 6.84
CA ASN A 18 -28.72 -14.25 8.10
C ASN A 18 -28.82 -15.47 9.02
N MET A 19 -27.99 -16.50 8.82
CA MET A 19 -27.93 -17.67 9.68
C MET A 19 -27.54 -17.27 11.10
N LYS A 20 -28.28 -17.71 12.09
CA LYS A 20 -27.95 -17.51 13.51
C LYS A 20 -26.76 -18.43 13.84
N VAL A 21 -25.66 -17.82 14.26
CA VAL A 21 -24.46 -18.52 14.69
C VAL A 21 -24.46 -18.61 16.22
N PRO A 22 -24.38 -19.81 16.82
CA PRO A 22 -24.29 -19.98 18.26
C PRO A 22 -23.12 -19.25 18.86
N LYS A 23 -23.22 -18.80 20.10
CA LYS A 23 -22.09 -18.18 20.80
C LYS A 23 -20.97 -19.21 21.00
N GLY A 24 -19.78 -18.88 20.50
CA GLY A 24 -18.60 -19.77 20.59
C GLY A 24 -18.33 -20.58 19.32
N SER A 25 -19.19 -20.54 18.31
CA SER A 25 -18.95 -21.19 17.03
C SER A 25 -17.75 -20.57 16.31
N LEU A 26 -16.98 -21.43 15.62
CA LEU A 26 -15.88 -21.03 14.73
C LEU A 26 -16.44 -20.60 13.38
N VAL A 27 -16.19 -19.36 12.95
CA VAL A 27 -16.57 -18.86 11.64
C VAL A 27 -15.33 -18.72 10.76
N GLU A 28 -15.28 -19.48 9.68
CA GLU A 28 -14.20 -19.49 8.70
C GLU A 28 -14.64 -18.82 7.40
N VAL A 29 -13.75 -18.02 6.80
CA VAL A 29 -13.97 -17.38 5.50
C VAL A 29 -12.93 -17.91 4.51
N LEU A 30 -13.40 -18.53 3.43
CA LEU A 30 -12.55 -19.13 2.41
C LEU A 30 -12.10 -18.12 1.35
N SER A 31 -10.90 -18.30 0.77
CA SER A 31 -10.38 -17.48 -0.32
C SER A 31 -11.17 -17.68 -1.61
N LYS A 32 -11.08 -16.71 -2.55
CA LYS A 32 -11.67 -16.85 -3.90
C LYS A 32 -10.96 -17.88 -4.77
N ALA A 33 -9.68 -18.12 -4.51
CA ALA A 33 -8.84 -18.97 -5.34
C ALA A 33 -8.93 -20.46 -4.95
N ASP A 34 -9.25 -20.74 -3.70
CA ASP A 34 -9.15 -22.09 -3.14
C ASP A 34 -10.49 -22.83 -3.01
N GLY A 35 -11.58 -22.21 -3.46
CA GLY A 35 -12.93 -22.82 -3.43
C GLY A 35 -13.35 -23.33 -2.06
N ASP A 36 -12.79 -24.42 -1.62
CA ASP A 36 -13.10 -25.09 -0.35
C ASP A 36 -11.96 -25.11 0.69
N LYS A 37 -10.81 -24.49 0.40
CA LYS A 37 -9.73 -24.44 1.40
C LYS A 37 -9.96 -23.34 2.43
N PRO A 38 -9.82 -23.62 3.73
CA PRO A 38 -9.84 -22.58 4.77
C PRO A 38 -8.69 -21.57 4.54
N LEU A 39 -8.92 -20.29 4.85
CA LEU A 39 -7.86 -19.29 4.91
C LEU A 39 -6.87 -19.52 6.07
N THR A 40 -7.08 -20.55 6.87
CA THR A 40 -6.13 -21.02 7.87
C THR A 40 -4.95 -21.70 7.18
N GLN A 41 -4.05 -20.91 6.59
CA GLN A 41 -2.67 -21.34 6.57
C GLN A 41 -2.20 -21.43 8.03
N PRO A 42 -1.27 -22.38 8.38
CA PRO A 42 -0.69 -22.40 9.71
C PRO A 42 -0.25 -20.96 10.03
N LYS A 43 -0.48 -20.51 11.26
CA LYS A 43 -0.03 -19.20 11.74
C LYS A 43 1.50 -19.13 11.55
N GLU A 44 1.96 -18.87 10.34
CA GLU A 44 3.25 -18.22 10.21
C GLU A 44 3.15 -16.96 11.04
N THR A 45 3.97 -16.84 12.03
CA THR A 45 4.00 -15.70 12.92
C THR A 45 4.22 -14.48 12.04
N ILE A 46 3.16 -13.68 11.85
CA ILE A 46 3.28 -12.42 11.11
C ILE A 46 4.40 -11.64 11.77
N PRO A 47 5.50 -11.33 11.06
CA PRO A 47 6.63 -10.62 11.63
C PRO A 47 6.20 -9.29 12.22
N GLU A 48 6.85 -8.87 13.30
CA GLU A 48 6.60 -7.55 13.86
C GLU A 48 7.03 -6.45 12.88
N PRO A 49 6.28 -5.33 12.82
CA PRO A 49 6.70 -4.18 12.03
C PRO A 49 7.83 -3.43 12.72
N GLU A 50 8.73 -2.88 11.95
CA GLU A 50 9.69 -1.88 12.46
C GLU A 50 8.95 -0.55 12.69
N VAL A 51 8.54 -0.30 13.94
CA VAL A 51 7.87 0.94 14.35
C VAL A 51 8.92 2.00 14.63
N LEU A 52 8.88 3.10 13.88
CA LEU A 52 9.81 4.23 13.98
C LEU A 52 9.36 5.26 15.02
N TYR A 53 8.05 5.44 15.17
CA TYR A 53 7.44 6.38 16.10
C TYR A 53 5.98 6.01 16.33
N TYR A 54 5.48 6.28 17.52
CA TYR A 54 4.03 6.22 17.81
C TYR A 54 3.66 7.16 18.95
N ASP A 55 2.41 7.65 18.92
CA ASP A 55 1.79 8.44 19.98
C ASP A 55 0.29 8.08 20.09
N ALA A 56 -0.51 8.98 20.70
CA ALA A 56 -1.95 8.78 20.84
C ALA A 56 -2.70 8.78 19.50
N GLU A 57 -2.16 9.43 18.46
CA GLU A 57 -2.85 9.72 17.21
C GLU A 57 -2.32 8.92 16.01
N ILE A 58 -1.01 8.64 15.98
CA ILE A 58 -0.35 8.07 14.81
C ILE A 58 0.61 6.94 15.15
N ILE A 59 0.92 6.13 14.14
CA ILE A 59 2.00 5.15 14.13
C ILE A 59 2.79 5.36 12.83
N LEU A 60 4.11 5.54 12.95
CA LEU A 60 5.04 5.53 11.81
C LEU A 60 5.77 4.19 11.81
N ALA A 61 5.80 3.52 10.67
CA ALA A 61 6.48 2.25 10.56
C ALA A 61 7.25 2.15 9.23
N ASN A 62 8.38 1.46 9.25
CA ASN A 62 9.22 1.22 8.08
C ASN A 62 8.70 -0.01 7.32
N LYS A 63 8.17 0.19 6.13
CA LYS A 63 7.74 -0.91 5.27
C LYS A 63 8.94 -1.48 4.52
N PRO A 64 9.25 -2.78 4.63
CA PRO A 64 10.28 -3.39 3.80
C PRO A 64 9.85 -3.47 2.33
N ALA A 65 10.82 -3.52 1.42
CA ALA A 65 10.57 -3.88 0.02
C ALA A 65 10.02 -5.31 -0.08
N GLY A 66 9.21 -5.59 -1.09
CA GLY A 66 8.57 -6.89 -1.32
C GLY A 66 7.25 -7.08 -0.56
N LEU A 67 7.00 -6.34 0.52
CA LEU A 67 5.77 -6.40 1.31
C LEU A 67 4.68 -5.49 0.73
N LEU A 68 3.44 -5.99 0.66
CA LEU A 68 2.29 -5.15 0.32
C LEU A 68 1.95 -4.17 1.45
N SER A 69 1.50 -2.97 1.10
CA SER A 69 0.97 -2.00 2.08
C SER A 69 -0.36 -2.45 2.67
N VAL A 70 -1.21 -3.05 1.84
CA VAL A 70 -2.55 -3.55 2.19
C VAL A 70 -2.92 -4.66 1.22
N ALA A 71 -3.77 -5.59 1.65
CA ALA A 71 -4.24 -6.70 0.83
C ALA A 71 -4.93 -6.23 -0.46
N THR A 72 -4.73 -7.00 -1.51
CA THR A 72 -5.46 -6.82 -2.78
C THR A 72 -6.75 -7.66 -2.78
N ASP A 73 -7.46 -7.67 -3.90
CA ASP A 73 -8.63 -8.54 -4.07
C ASP A 73 -8.31 -10.04 -3.96
N ARG A 74 -7.01 -10.40 -3.89
CA ARG A 74 -6.54 -11.79 -3.69
C ARG A 74 -6.55 -12.21 -2.23
N GLY A 75 -6.66 -11.26 -1.29
CA GLY A 75 -6.77 -11.51 0.14
C GLY A 75 -5.46 -11.98 0.77
N GLU A 76 -4.35 -11.36 0.43
CA GLU A 76 -3.06 -11.63 1.07
C GLU A 76 -3.16 -11.40 2.60
N LEU A 77 -2.60 -12.32 3.38
CA LEU A 77 -2.72 -12.35 4.85
C LEU A 77 -1.60 -11.60 5.58
N ASP A 78 -0.49 -11.33 4.90
CA ASP A 78 0.64 -10.59 5.47
C ASP A 78 0.88 -9.31 4.66
N THR A 79 0.42 -8.20 5.20
CA THR A 79 0.67 -6.86 4.65
C THR A 79 1.22 -5.95 5.74
N MET A 80 1.77 -4.81 5.34
CA MET A 80 2.24 -3.84 6.34
C MET A 80 1.11 -3.37 7.26
N PHE A 81 -0.11 -3.22 6.72
CA PHE A 81 -1.29 -2.90 7.52
C PHE A 81 -1.59 -3.98 8.56
N ASP A 82 -1.55 -5.27 8.20
CA ASP A 82 -1.82 -6.38 9.12
C ASP A 82 -0.78 -6.43 10.23
N ARG A 83 0.51 -6.24 9.89
CA ARG A 83 1.60 -6.19 10.87
C ARG A 83 1.42 -5.06 11.88
N VAL A 84 1.14 -3.84 11.40
CA VAL A 84 0.94 -2.68 12.27
C VAL A 84 -0.36 -2.80 13.07
N ALA A 85 -1.43 -3.33 12.48
CA ALA A 85 -2.70 -3.53 13.19
C ALA A 85 -2.56 -4.56 14.32
N LYS A 86 -1.84 -5.66 14.08
CA LYS A 86 -1.52 -6.66 15.12
C LYS A 86 -0.71 -6.02 16.24
N TRP A 87 0.39 -5.35 15.90
CA TRP A 87 1.26 -4.68 16.86
C TRP A 87 0.51 -3.65 17.72
N ALA A 88 -0.32 -2.80 17.10
CA ALA A 88 -1.11 -1.78 17.80
C ALA A 88 -2.16 -2.40 18.74
N TRP A 89 -2.73 -3.53 18.36
CA TRP A 89 -3.66 -4.27 19.21
C TRP A 89 -2.97 -4.90 20.42
N GLU A 90 -1.81 -5.52 20.22
CA GLU A 90 -1.02 -6.16 21.29
C GLU A 90 -0.43 -5.11 22.25
N SER A 91 0.03 -3.96 21.73
CA SER A 91 0.67 -2.89 22.52
C SER A 91 -0.30 -1.98 23.27
N GLY A 92 -1.59 -1.96 22.96
CA GLY A 92 -2.52 -1.02 23.62
C GLY A 92 -3.98 -1.20 23.21
N ARG A 93 -4.32 -2.32 22.56
CA ARG A 93 -5.68 -2.65 22.06
C ARG A 93 -6.32 -1.56 21.22
N THR A 94 -5.51 -0.84 20.43
CA THR A 94 -5.98 0.25 19.59
C THR A 94 -6.22 -0.22 18.15
N ARG A 95 -7.22 0.37 17.51
CA ARG A 95 -7.45 0.17 16.09
C ARG A 95 -6.46 0.96 15.27
N THR A 96 -6.21 0.49 14.06
CA THR A 96 -5.30 1.13 13.10
C THR A 96 -6.05 1.41 11.81
N HIS A 97 -5.80 2.57 11.22
CA HIS A 97 -6.44 3.00 9.98
C HIS A 97 -5.37 3.32 8.93
N LEU A 98 -5.57 2.81 7.72
CA LEU A 98 -4.68 3.09 6.58
C LEU A 98 -4.89 4.52 6.09
N VAL A 99 -3.81 5.30 6.03
CA VAL A 99 -3.80 6.68 5.54
C VAL A 99 -3.40 6.74 4.08
N HIS A 100 -2.29 6.10 3.72
CA HIS A 100 -1.73 6.04 2.36
C HIS A 100 -1.07 4.68 2.11
N ARG A 101 -0.51 4.51 0.92
CA ARG A 101 0.17 3.27 0.53
C ARG A 101 1.46 3.54 -0.22
N LEU A 102 2.40 2.61 -0.10
CA LEU A 102 3.57 2.46 -0.97
C LEU A 102 3.36 1.26 -1.90
N ASP A 103 4.07 1.23 -3.00
CA ASP A 103 4.11 0.05 -3.89
C ASP A 103 4.80 -1.12 -3.17
N ARG A 104 4.57 -2.36 -3.64
CA ARG A 104 5.17 -3.57 -3.05
C ARG A 104 6.69 -3.44 -2.91
N GLU A 105 7.36 -3.08 -3.99
CA GLU A 105 8.83 -3.02 -4.06
C GLU A 105 9.41 -1.72 -3.46
N THR A 106 8.57 -0.78 -3.04
CA THR A 106 9.01 0.45 -2.38
C THR A 106 9.11 0.21 -0.90
N SER A 107 10.29 0.45 -0.34
CA SER A 107 10.53 0.51 1.11
C SER A 107 10.36 1.93 1.64
N GLY A 108 10.22 2.06 2.96
CA GLY A 108 10.24 3.34 3.65
C GLY A 108 9.04 3.62 4.56
N CYS A 109 8.98 4.84 5.04
CA CYS A 109 8.07 5.27 6.08
C CYS A 109 6.61 5.27 5.62
N MET A 110 5.76 4.61 6.39
CA MET A 110 4.30 4.66 6.27
C MET A 110 3.69 5.19 7.56
N ILE A 111 2.72 6.11 7.42
CA ILE A 111 1.93 6.61 8.53
C ILE A 111 0.58 5.90 8.58
N PHE A 112 0.19 5.53 9.79
CA PHE A 112 -1.12 4.96 10.11
C PHE A 112 -1.78 5.82 11.18
N ALA A 113 -3.09 5.96 11.13
CA ALA A 113 -3.84 6.68 12.15
C ALA A 113 -4.43 5.70 13.18
N ARG A 114 -4.60 6.17 14.42
CA ARG A 114 -5.19 5.40 15.52
C ARG A 114 -6.67 5.69 15.73
N SER A 115 -7.19 6.71 15.05
CA SER A 115 -8.63 7.02 15.00
C SER A 115 -9.11 7.31 13.57
N ALA A 116 -10.42 7.27 13.35
CA ALA A 116 -11.00 7.64 12.06
C ALA A 116 -10.83 9.13 11.77
N GLU A 117 -10.94 9.97 12.80
CA GLU A 117 -10.74 11.42 12.68
C GLU A 117 -9.32 11.76 12.26
N THR A 118 -8.32 11.19 12.93
CA THR A 118 -6.91 11.36 12.57
C THR A 118 -6.62 10.87 11.15
N LYS A 119 -7.21 9.73 10.75
CA LYS A 119 -7.11 9.23 9.37
C LYS A 119 -7.62 10.28 8.37
N ASP A 120 -8.81 10.83 8.62
CA ASP A 120 -9.43 11.78 7.70
C ASP A 120 -8.65 13.09 7.62
N MET A 121 -8.11 13.59 8.75
CA MET A 121 -7.22 14.74 8.79
C MET A 121 -5.93 14.49 7.98
N LEU A 122 -5.28 13.36 8.19
CA LEU A 122 -4.06 13.01 7.46
C LEU A 122 -4.35 12.82 5.96
N GLN A 123 -5.42 12.11 5.60
CA GLN A 123 -5.80 11.95 4.19
C GLN A 123 -6.10 13.28 3.51
N LYS A 124 -6.68 14.25 4.24
CA LYS A 124 -6.85 15.62 3.74
C LYS A 124 -5.50 16.28 3.45
N GLN A 125 -4.52 16.19 4.36
CA GLN A 125 -3.17 16.72 4.15
C GLN A 125 -2.50 16.10 2.91
N PHE A 126 -2.62 14.78 2.70
CA PHE A 126 -2.14 14.13 1.47
C PHE A 126 -2.85 14.65 0.22
N LYS A 127 -4.16 14.88 0.28
CA LYS A 127 -4.98 15.41 -0.83
C LYS A 127 -4.62 16.86 -1.14
N ASP A 128 -4.43 17.67 -0.12
CA ASP A 128 -4.09 19.09 -0.22
C ASP A 128 -2.60 19.32 -0.54
N ARG A 129 -1.83 18.21 -0.67
CA ARG A 129 -0.39 18.21 -0.99
C ARG A 129 0.47 18.95 0.06
N SER A 130 -0.01 19.08 1.30
CA SER A 130 0.74 19.72 2.40
C SER A 130 1.79 18.75 3.01
N VAL A 131 1.65 17.45 2.79
CA VAL A 131 2.65 16.47 3.20
C VAL A 131 3.80 16.46 2.19
N GLU A 132 5.00 16.78 2.63
CA GLU A 132 6.19 16.64 1.80
C GLU A 132 6.59 15.16 1.72
N ARG A 133 6.69 14.63 0.49
CA ARG A 133 7.02 13.23 0.20
C ARG A 133 8.33 13.14 -0.56
N ILE A 134 9.36 12.68 0.12
CA ILE A 134 10.69 12.52 -0.43
C ILE A 134 11.00 11.04 -0.59
N TYR A 135 11.54 10.69 -1.76
CA TYR A 135 11.96 9.35 -2.12
C TYR A 135 13.37 9.37 -2.67
N HIS A 136 14.02 8.23 -2.63
CA HIS A 136 15.24 7.98 -3.37
C HIS A 136 15.03 6.84 -4.36
N ALA A 137 15.56 6.98 -5.55
CA ALA A 137 15.57 5.94 -6.57
C ALA A 137 16.97 5.77 -7.13
N VAL A 138 17.36 4.53 -7.36
CA VAL A 138 18.54 4.20 -8.15
C VAL A 138 18.10 4.00 -9.59
N VAL A 139 18.73 4.72 -10.51
CA VAL A 139 18.51 4.62 -11.96
C VAL A 139 19.77 4.13 -12.65
N HIS A 140 19.62 3.44 -13.77
CA HIS A 140 20.74 3.09 -14.64
C HIS A 140 21.25 4.33 -15.35
N ARG A 141 22.57 4.43 -15.44
CA ARG A 141 23.29 5.55 -16.08
C ARG A 141 23.09 6.87 -15.35
N GLU A 142 23.68 7.89 -15.90
CA GLU A 142 23.55 9.26 -15.44
C GLU A 142 22.52 10.01 -16.28
N PRO A 143 21.49 10.63 -15.68
CA PRO A 143 20.64 11.56 -16.39
C PRO A 143 21.44 12.75 -16.93
N SER A 144 21.08 13.22 -18.13
CA SER A 144 21.81 14.33 -18.80
C SER A 144 21.69 15.68 -18.07
N GLN A 145 20.62 15.87 -17.30
CA GLN A 145 20.37 17.08 -16.52
C GLN A 145 20.64 16.85 -15.03
N GLU A 146 20.95 17.90 -14.28
CA GLU A 146 21.17 17.84 -12.83
C GLU A 146 19.86 17.67 -12.06
N SER A 147 18.77 18.24 -12.56
CA SER A 147 17.46 18.18 -11.95
C SER A 147 16.38 18.46 -12.99
N GLY A 148 15.14 18.15 -12.65
CA GLY A 148 14.02 18.44 -13.54
C GLY A 148 12.66 18.11 -12.92
N THR A 149 11.63 18.38 -13.72
CA THR A 149 10.25 18.05 -13.38
C THR A 149 9.62 17.24 -14.51
N ILE A 150 9.10 16.08 -14.18
CA ILE A 150 8.31 15.26 -15.09
C ILE A 150 6.84 15.46 -14.77
N ASN A 151 6.10 16.03 -15.71
CA ASN A 151 4.64 16.23 -15.64
C ASN A 151 4.00 15.44 -16.79
N LEU A 152 3.83 14.14 -16.57
CA LEU A 152 3.22 13.23 -17.53
C LEU A 152 2.05 12.51 -16.86
N ARG A 153 0.94 12.37 -17.63
CA ARG A 153 -0.25 11.70 -17.10
C ARG A 153 -0.03 10.19 -17.05
N ILE A 154 -0.58 9.56 -16.03
CA ILE A 154 -0.56 8.11 -15.86
C ILE A 154 -1.96 7.56 -16.06
N LEU A 155 -2.12 6.60 -16.97
CA LEU A 155 -3.34 5.85 -17.21
C LEU A 155 -3.24 4.51 -16.49
N GLU A 156 -4.21 4.23 -15.64
CA GLU A 156 -4.46 2.90 -15.10
C GLU A 156 -5.64 2.28 -15.84
N THR A 157 -5.43 1.11 -16.44
CA THR A 157 -6.43 0.37 -17.20
C THR A 157 -7.30 -0.49 -16.27
N LYS A 158 -8.40 -1.03 -16.77
CA LYS A 158 -9.32 -1.88 -15.98
C LYS A 158 -8.64 -3.14 -15.44
N ASP A 159 -7.67 -3.69 -16.15
CA ASP A 159 -6.83 -4.82 -15.76
C ASP A 159 -5.64 -4.44 -14.85
N LYS A 160 -5.71 -3.23 -14.26
CA LYS A 160 -4.72 -2.70 -13.31
C LYS A 160 -3.30 -2.52 -13.89
N ARG A 161 -3.13 -2.47 -15.22
CA ARG A 161 -1.88 -2.04 -15.84
C ARG A 161 -1.77 -0.53 -15.80
N VAL A 162 -0.53 -0.03 -15.64
CA VAL A 162 -0.23 1.41 -15.61
C VAL A 162 0.76 1.75 -16.71
N ARG A 163 0.52 2.90 -17.37
CA ARG A 163 1.43 3.43 -18.40
C ARG A 163 1.38 4.95 -18.44
N LEU A 164 2.43 5.55 -18.95
CA LEU A 164 2.45 6.98 -19.27
C LEU A 164 1.50 7.25 -20.46
N VAL A 165 0.88 8.42 -20.44
CA VAL A 165 0.09 8.92 -21.56
C VAL A 165 0.96 9.88 -22.34
N GLU A 166 1.15 9.61 -23.63
CA GLU A 166 1.90 10.45 -24.55
C GLU A 166 1.36 11.89 -24.57
N LYS A 167 2.26 12.85 -24.74
CA LYS A 167 1.90 14.27 -24.85
C LYS A 167 0.88 14.46 -26.00
N GLY A 168 -0.21 15.17 -25.69
CA GLY A 168 -1.30 15.41 -26.68
C GLY A 168 -2.40 14.34 -26.68
N ARG A 169 -2.23 13.19 -26.06
CA ARG A 169 -3.30 12.17 -25.97
C ARG A 169 -4.24 12.43 -24.79
N ARG A 170 -5.51 12.07 -24.97
CA ARG A 170 -6.53 12.14 -23.91
C ARG A 170 -6.41 10.95 -22.95
N GLY A 171 -6.84 11.13 -21.71
CA GLY A 171 -6.91 10.09 -20.69
C GLY A 171 -5.83 10.21 -19.64
N GLY A 172 -5.84 9.27 -18.67
CA GLY A 172 -4.93 9.26 -17.54
C GLY A 172 -5.18 10.39 -16.53
N ARG A 173 -4.49 10.32 -15.40
CA ARG A 173 -4.52 11.30 -14.31
C ARG A 173 -3.19 12.03 -14.25
N GLU A 174 -3.22 13.31 -13.90
CA GLU A 174 -2.02 14.11 -13.69
C GLU A 174 -1.05 13.41 -12.71
N ALA A 175 0.24 13.44 -13.07
CA ALA A 175 1.31 12.93 -12.23
C ALA A 175 2.53 13.87 -12.36
N ILE A 176 2.96 14.42 -11.22
CA ILE A 176 4.04 15.41 -11.16
C ILE A 176 5.13 14.86 -10.23
N THR A 177 6.34 14.78 -10.75
CA THR A 177 7.53 14.27 -10.06
C THR A 177 8.69 15.24 -10.29
N HIS A 178 9.22 15.80 -9.22
CA HIS A 178 10.43 16.61 -9.21
C HIS A 178 11.60 15.69 -8.84
N TRP A 179 12.73 15.85 -9.51
CA TRP A 179 13.89 15.01 -9.28
C TRP A 179 15.18 15.83 -9.32
N GLN A 180 16.19 15.35 -8.61
CA GLN A 180 17.52 15.93 -8.56
C GLN A 180 18.54 14.80 -8.41
N LYS A 181 19.65 14.87 -9.16
CA LYS A 181 20.81 13.99 -8.95
C LYS A 181 21.38 14.24 -7.57
N GLU A 182 21.65 13.19 -6.83
CA GLU A 182 22.25 13.25 -5.49
C GLU A 182 23.65 12.63 -5.51
N LYS A 183 23.81 11.49 -6.19
CA LYS A 183 25.11 10.83 -6.41
C LYS A 183 25.15 10.22 -7.80
N VAL A 184 26.30 10.28 -8.42
CA VAL A 184 26.57 9.66 -9.72
C VAL A 184 27.65 8.59 -9.53
N GLY A 185 27.39 7.39 -10.02
CA GLY A 185 28.34 6.28 -10.09
C GLY A 185 28.55 5.83 -11.53
N PRO A 186 29.45 4.87 -11.76
CA PRO A 186 29.81 4.45 -13.13
C PRO A 186 28.64 3.89 -13.95
N GLU A 187 27.72 3.17 -13.31
CA GLU A 187 26.60 2.51 -14.00
C GLU A 187 25.25 2.97 -13.48
N HIS A 188 25.20 3.58 -12.30
CA HIS A 188 23.96 3.93 -11.62
C HIS A 188 24.07 5.31 -10.98
N SER A 189 22.95 6.01 -10.91
CA SER A 189 22.84 7.28 -10.19
C SER A 189 21.75 7.20 -9.11
N LEU A 190 22.00 7.84 -7.98
CA LEU A 190 21.02 8.06 -6.93
C LEU A 190 20.28 9.36 -7.20
N ILE A 191 18.97 9.28 -7.27
CA ILE A 191 18.08 10.41 -7.55
C ILE A 191 17.21 10.68 -6.34
N ARG A 192 17.25 11.91 -5.84
CA ARG A 192 16.31 12.42 -4.85
C ARG A 192 15.04 12.88 -5.57
N ILE A 193 13.88 12.46 -5.07
CA ILE A 193 12.60 12.65 -5.73
C ILE A 193 11.61 13.26 -4.75
N LYS A 194 10.90 14.30 -5.19
CA LYS A 194 9.73 14.86 -4.52
C LYS A 194 8.52 14.73 -5.42
N ILE A 195 7.38 14.29 -4.87
CA ILE A 195 6.17 14.08 -5.67
C ILE A 195 5.02 14.95 -5.15
N ASP A 196 4.32 15.63 -6.06
CA ASP A 196 3.08 16.37 -5.75
C ASP A 196 1.86 15.45 -5.80
N THR A 197 1.91 14.43 -6.63
CA THR A 197 0.84 13.44 -6.83
C THR A 197 1.31 12.05 -6.43
N GLY A 198 0.39 11.16 -6.07
CA GLY A 198 0.72 9.77 -5.68
C GLY A 198 -0.06 8.77 -6.55
N ARG A 199 0.31 8.62 -7.83
CA ARG A 199 -0.29 7.63 -8.72
C ARG A 199 0.43 6.29 -8.59
N ARG A 200 -0.27 5.21 -8.85
CA ARG A 200 0.32 3.87 -8.85
C ARG A 200 1.53 3.80 -9.79
N ALA A 201 2.65 3.29 -9.29
CA ALA A 201 3.93 3.17 -9.99
C ALA A 201 4.47 4.49 -10.57
N GLN A 202 4.05 5.66 -10.05
CA GLN A 202 4.39 6.96 -10.61
C GLN A 202 5.91 7.16 -10.73
N ILE A 203 6.64 6.98 -9.65
CA ILE A 203 8.09 7.20 -9.64
C ILE A 203 8.77 6.26 -10.64
N ARG A 204 8.44 4.99 -10.63
CA ARG A 204 9.03 4.00 -11.54
C ARG A 204 8.83 4.37 -13.02
N LEU A 205 7.59 4.74 -13.38
CA LEU A 205 7.28 5.13 -14.75
C LEU A 205 7.97 6.43 -15.16
N HIS A 206 8.05 7.41 -14.26
CA HIS A 206 8.72 8.68 -14.54
C HIS A 206 10.25 8.50 -14.63
N MET A 207 10.84 7.66 -13.78
CA MET A 207 12.28 7.37 -13.87
C MET A 207 12.66 6.53 -15.10
N GLN A 208 11.74 5.72 -15.63
CA GLN A 208 11.95 5.04 -16.92
C GLN A 208 11.88 6.00 -18.12
N HIS A 209 11.24 7.16 -17.96
CA HIS A 209 11.11 8.19 -18.99
C HIS A 209 12.28 9.18 -18.95
N LEU A 210 13.01 9.24 -17.85
CA LEU A 210 14.17 10.07 -17.65
C LEU A 210 15.37 9.56 -18.44
#